data_5f76f00d67b0609dea764cf61c83c0da
#
_entry.id   5f76f00d67b0609dea764cf61c83c0da
#
_cell.length_a   1.000
_cell.length_b   1.000
_cell.length_c   1.000
_cell.angle_alpha   90.00
_cell.angle_beta   90.00
_cell.angle_gamma   90.00
#
_symmetry.space_group_name_H-M   'P 1'
#
loop_
_entity.id
_entity.type
_entity.pdbx_description
1 polymer ?
#
loop_
_entity_poly.entity_id
_entity_poly.type
_entity_poly.pdbx_seq_one_letter_code
_entity_poly.pdbx_strand_id
1 'polypeptide(L)'
;METNNQFNKVAQITILFWLMKIVATTLGETFGDFISMTLNFGYLVSLGITACVFLIALLVQLNCKKYIPYVYWLVIIATTTLGTEISDFIDRTLHLGYTGGSILLFVGLISTLLLWKKKHKDLKVYPISSRNKELYYWIAILFSNSLGTAFGDYLSDVIGLSYLQGALVTALIIVVVVLVHYFTKINEVVLFWLAFIFTRPFGATFGDFLTKPITKGGLDLGTLNASIVALIVIVMLIYIEHTRHNKHIKNSSINV
;
A
#
# COMPACT_ATOMS: atom_id res chain seq x y z
N MET A 1 -11.52 28.23 0.55
CA MET A 1 -10.84 26.91 0.62
C MET A 1 -11.30 25.90 -0.45
N GLU A 2 -12.35 26.18 -1.21
CA GLU A 2 -12.94 25.24 -2.20
C GLU A 2 -12.22 25.14 -3.55
N THR A 3 -11.50 26.15 -3.97
CA THR A 3 -10.86 26.20 -5.31
C THR A 3 -9.65 25.24 -5.46
N ASN A 4 -9.07 24.75 -4.38
CA ASN A 4 -7.88 23.88 -4.43
C ASN A 4 -8.22 22.38 -4.63
N ASN A 5 -9.48 21.98 -4.50
CA ASN A 5 -9.91 20.58 -4.64
C ASN A 5 -10.12 20.14 -6.09
N GLN A 6 -10.31 21.07 -7.02
CA GLN A 6 -10.59 20.75 -8.43
C GLN A 6 -9.41 20.08 -9.16
N PHE A 7 -8.18 20.27 -8.70
CA PHE A 7 -6.96 19.72 -9.31
C PHE A 7 -6.28 18.64 -8.48
N ASN A 8 -6.94 18.15 -7.42
CA ASN A 8 -6.38 17.07 -6.63
C ASN A 8 -6.39 15.75 -7.42
N LYS A 9 -5.30 14.98 -7.33
CA LYS A 9 -5.06 13.74 -8.08
C LYS A 9 -5.05 12.48 -7.22
N VAL A 10 -5.16 12.62 -5.90
CA VAL A 10 -5.08 11.52 -4.93
C VAL A 10 -6.35 11.38 -4.11
N ALA A 11 -6.57 10.19 -3.53
CA ALA A 11 -7.75 9.94 -2.70
C ALA A 11 -7.76 10.80 -1.44
N GLN A 12 -8.95 11.17 -1.00
CA GLN A 12 -9.15 11.80 0.30
C GLN A 12 -8.98 10.75 1.41
N ILE A 13 -8.27 11.13 2.48
CA ILE A 13 -8.00 10.25 3.62
C ILE A 13 -9.27 10.15 4.47
N THR A 14 -9.99 9.04 4.34
CA THR A 14 -11.22 8.73 5.06
C THR A 14 -11.14 7.33 5.66
N ILE A 15 -12.11 6.92 6.46
CA ILE A 15 -12.20 5.53 6.93
C ILE A 15 -12.27 4.57 5.74
N LEU A 16 -13.02 4.92 4.67
CA LEU A 16 -13.08 4.11 3.47
C LEU A 16 -11.71 3.95 2.81
N PHE A 17 -10.89 5.03 2.75
CA PHE A 17 -9.52 4.97 2.27
C PHE A 17 -8.68 3.91 3.02
N TRP A 18 -8.76 3.89 4.36
CA TRP A 18 -8.01 2.92 5.16
C TRP A 18 -8.49 1.49 4.98
N LEU A 19 -9.81 1.27 4.89
CA LEU A 19 -10.37 -0.06 4.57
C LEU A 19 -9.89 -0.54 3.21
N MET A 20 -9.96 0.31 2.19
CA MET A 20 -9.48 -0.01 0.84
C MET A 20 -7.96 -0.26 0.83
N LYS A 21 -7.19 0.52 1.61
CA LYS A 21 -5.73 0.33 1.72
C LYS A 21 -5.39 -1.04 2.33
N ILE A 22 -6.09 -1.45 3.38
CA ILE A 22 -5.91 -2.78 4.01
C ILE A 22 -6.19 -3.89 2.98
N VAL A 23 -7.34 -3.84 2.31
CA VAL A 23 -7.70 -4.85 1.30
C VAL A 23 -6.70 -4.85 0.14
N ALA A 24 -6.26 -3.67 -0.32
CA ALA A 24 -5.27 -3.57 -1.40
C ALA A 24 -3.90 -4.14 -0.99
N THR A 25 -3.47 -3.94 0.26
CA THR A 25 -2.19 -4.51 0.74
C THR A 25 -2.26 -6.02 0.92
N THR A 26 -3.38 -6.56 1.39
CA THR A 26 -3.63 -8.01 1.45
C THR A 26 -3.68 -8.62 0.05
N LEU A 27 -4.40 -7.98 -0.89
CA LEU A 27 -4.41 -8.42 -2.29
C LEU A 27 -3.00 -8.40 -2.91
N GLY A 28 -2.22 -7.34 -2.66
CA GLY A 28 -0.86 -7.23 -3.17
C GLY A 28 0.05 -8.36 -2.71
N GLU A 29 -0.10 -8.80 -1.46
CA GLU A 29 0.62 -9.95 -0.93
C GLU A 29 0.18 -11.24 -1.59
N THR A 30 -1.10 -11.57 -1.47
CA THR A 30 -1.63 -12.85 -1.97
C THR A 30 -1.48 -13.00 -3.48
N PHE A 31 -1.58 -11.91 -4.24
CA PHE A 31 -1.44 -11.92 -5.70
C PHE A 31 0.02 -11.93 -6.15
N GLY A 32 0.93 -11.28 -5.41
CA GLY A 32 2.37 -11.41 -5.62
C GLY A 32 2.82 -12.86 -5.45
N ASP A 33 2.50 -13.47 -4.31
CA ASP A 33 2.77 -14.89 -4.05
C ASP A 33 2.13 -15.82 -5.10
N PHE A 34 0.94 -15.48 -5.59
CA PHE A 34 0.30 -16.25 -6.65
C PHE A 34 1.15 -16.25 -7.93
N ILE A 35 1.66 -15.09 -8.35
CA ILE A 35 2.48 -14.99 -9.57
C ILE A 35 3.85 -15.65 -9.36
N SER A 36 4.54 -15.33 -8.28
CA SER A 36 5.92 -15.76 -8.05
C SER A 36 6.03 -17.22 -7.64
N MET A 37 5.19 -17.66 -6.71
CA MET A 37 5.26 -18.99 -6.10
C MET A 37 4.28 -19.98 -6.73
N THR A 38 2.99 -19.63 -6.87
CA THR A 38 1.96 -20.58 -7.32
C THR A 38 2.04 -20.83 -8.82
N LEU A 39 2.21 -19.78 -9.64
CA LEU A 39 2.48 -19.92 -11.07
C LEU A 39 3.93 -20.33 -11.38
N ASN A 40 4.77 -20.36 -10.33
CA ASN A 40 6.18 -20.76 -10.43
C ASN A 40 7.01 -19.93 -11.42
N PHE A 41 6.68 -18.63 -11.58
CA PHE A 41 7.48 -17.73 -12.44
C PHE A 41 8.79 -17.30 -11.76
N GLY A 42 8.88 -17.45 -10.45
CA GLY A 42 10.00 -16.99 -9.64
C GLY A 42 10.04 -15.47 -9.48
N TYR A 43 10.81 -14.98 -8.52
CA TYR A 43 10.80 -13.58 -8.12
C TYR A 43 11.28 -12.59 -9.19
N LEU A 44 12.26 -12.95 -10.02
CA LEU A 44 12.79 -12.06 -11.05
C LEU A 44 11.78 -11.80 -12.18
N VAL A 45 11.11 -12.86 -12.66
CA VAL A 45 10.13 -12.73 -13.74
C VAL A 45 8.87 -12.02 -13.24
N SER A 46 8.42 -12.36 -12.03
CA SER A 46 7.28 -11.72 -11.38
C SER A 46 7.54 -10.23 -11.13
N LEU A 47 8.74 -9.87 -10.68
CA LEU A 47 9.19 -8.50 -10.55
C LEU A 47 9.10 -7.74 -11.88
N GLY A 48 9.54 -8.35 -12.99
CA GLY A 48 9.45 -7.75 -14.32
C GLY A 48 8.02 -7.51 -14.76
N ILE A 49 7.14 -8.50 -14.59
CA ILE A 49 5.72 -8.40 -14.95
C ILE A 49 5.02 -7.30 -14.12
N THR A 50 5.17 -7.34 -12.80
CA THR A 50 4.52 -6.40 -11.89
C THR A 50 5.06 -4.98 -12.05
N ALA A 51 6.37 -4.83 -12.33
CA ALA A 51 6.97 -3.53 -12.67
C ALA A 51 6.38 -2.94 -13.95
N CYS A 52 6.20 -3.74 -15.02
CA CYS A 52 5.56 -3.28 -16.25
C CYS A 52 4.12 -2.82 -15.99
N VAL A 53 3.32 -3.60 -15.24
CA VAL A 53 1.94 -3.24 -14.88
C VAL A 53 1.91 -1.95 -14.07
N PHE A 54 2.78 -1.83 -13.07
CA PHE A 54 2.89 -0.62 -12.26
C PHE A 54 3.27 0.61 -13.10
N LEU A 55 4.28 0.50 -13.97
CA LEU A 55 4.72 1.62 -14.79
C LEU A 55 3.61 2.09 -15.74
N ILE A 56 2.87 1.18 -16.35
CA ILE A 56 1.72 1.53 -17.21
C ILE A 56 0.65 2.24 -16.39
N ALA A 57 0.24 1.67 -15.25
CA ALA A 57 -0.76 2.27 -14.36
C ALA A 57 -0.32 3.66 -13.86
N LEU A 58 0.95 3.80 -13.47
CA LEU A 58 1.53 5.06 -13.02
C LEU A 58 1.54 6.12 -14.14
N LEU A 59 1.91 5.75 -15.36
CA LEU A 59 1.89 6.66 -16.50
C LEU A 59 0.47 7.16 -16.78
N VAL A 60 -0.55 6.29 -16.71
CA VAL A 60 -1.95 6.71 -16.83
C VAL A 60 -2.32 7.68 -15.71
N GLN A 61 -2.00 7.36 -14.46
CA GLN A 61 -2.28 8.21 -13.29
C GLN A 61 -1.61 9.59 -13.40
N LEU A 62 -0.34 9.65 -13.79
CA LEU A 62 0.40 10.90 -13.94
C LEU A 62 -0.17 11.81 -15.02
N ASN A 63 -0.86 11.26 -16.03
CA ASN A 63 -1.53 12.02 -17.07
C ASN A 63 -2.96 12.44 -16.70
N CYS A 64 -3.56 11.89 -15.64
CA CYS A 64 -4.84 12.35 -15.13
C CYS A 64 -4.70 13.77 -14.57
N LYS A 65 -5.68 14.63 -14.88
CA LYS A 65 -5.73 16.03 -14.39
C LYS A 65 -6.44 16.16 -13.05
N LYS A 66 -7.22 15.13 -12.65
CA LYS A 66 -8.03 15.08 -11.43
C LYS A 66 -8.04 13.67 -10.85
N TYR A 67 -8.49 13.54 -9.64
CA TYR A 67 -8.68 12.24 -9.00
C TYR A 67 -9.71 11.40 -9.75
N ILE A 68 -9.30 10.19 -10.13
CA ILE A 68 -10.14 9.16 -10.74
C ILE A 68 -9.98 7.91 -9.87
N PRO A 69 -11.01 7.51 -9.09
CA PRO A 69 -10.91 6.42 -8.12
C PRO A 69 -10.33 5.13 -8.71
N TYR A 70 -10.82 4.69 -9.86
CA TYR A 70 -10.35 3.44 -10.50
C TYR A 70 -8.86 3.48 -10.85
N VAL A 71 -8.37 4.60 -11.39
CA VAL A 71 -6.96 4.73 -11.80
C VAL A 71 -6.06 4.80 -10.57
N TYR A 72 -6.43 5.62 -9.58
CA TYR A 72 -5.67 5.75 -8.34
C TYR A 72 -5.52 4.42 -7.60
N TRP A 73 -6.62 3.69 -7.40
CA TRP A 73 -6.61 2.42 -6.69
C TRP A 73 -5.93 1.30 -7.49
N LEU A 74 -5.99 1.35 -8.84
CA LEU A 74 -5.20 0.46 -9.67
C LEU A 74 -3.69 0.65 -9.43
N VAL A 75 -3.22 1.91 -9.33
CA VAL A 75 -1.81 2.18 -9.01
C VAL A 75 -1.48 1.73 -7.58
N ILE A 76 -2.37 1.94 -6.61
CA ILE A 76 -2.16 1.42 -5.24
C ILE A 76 -1.99 -0.11 -5.26
N ILE A 77 -2.88 -0.85 -5.92
CA ILE A 77 -2.80 -2.32 -6.04
C ILE A 77 -1.49 -2.72 -6.73
N ALA A 78 -1.16 -2.07 -7.85
CA ALA A 78 0.09 -2.35 -8.56
C ALA A 78 1.33 -2.07 -7.70
N THR A 79 1.34 -1.00 -6.88
CA THR A 79 2.47 -0.72 -5.96
C THR A 79 2.57 -1.73 -4.84
N THR A 80 1.46 -2.28 -4.34
CA THR A 80 1.51 -3.28 -3.27
C THR A 80 2.03 -4.61 -3.81
N THR A 81 1.55 -5.04 -4.98
CA THR A 81 2.02 -6.27 -5.63
C THR A 81 3.49 -6.16 -6.04
N LEU A 82 3.89 -5.06 -6.70
CA LEU A 82 5.29 -4.82 -7.02
C LEU A 82 6.16 -4.73 -5.77
N GLY A 83 5.63 -4.16 -4.69
CA GLY A 83 6.33 -4.05 -3.41
C GLY A 83 6.66 -5.42 -2.79
N THR A 84 5.77 -6.40 -2.89
CA THR A 84 6.03 -7.80 -2.51
C THR A 84 7.19 -8.35 -3.32
N GLU A 85 7.12 -8.24 -4.64
CA GLU A 85 8.17 -8.80 -5.52
C GLU A 85 9.53 -8.12 -5.34
N ILE A 86 9.58 -6.80 -5.08
CA ILE A 86 10.83 -6.08 -4.76
C ILE A 86 11.43 -6.62 -3.46
N SER A 87 10.62 -6.78 -2.41
CA SER A 87 11.05 -7.31 -1.13
C SER A 87 11.61 -8.72 -1.29
N ASP A 88 10.84 -9.62 -1.87
CA ASP A 88 11.23 -11.00 -2.09
C ASP A 88 12.49 -11.14 -2.96
N PHE A 89 12.61 -10.31 -3.99
CA PHE A 89 13.80 -10.30 -4.82
C PHE A 89 15.05 -9.86 -4.04
N ILE A 90 14.93 -8.80 -3.22
CA ILE A 90 16.03 -8.32 -2.38
C ILE A 90 16.41 -9.36 -1.33
N ASP A 91 15.42 -9.90 -0.64
CA ASP A 91 15.66 -10.74 0.53
C ASP A 91 16.05 -12.16 0.15
N ARG A 92 15.41 -12.75 -0.86
CA ARG A 92 15.54 -14.16 -1.25
C ARG A 92 16.44 -14.36 -2.46
N THR A 93 16.39 -13.48 -3.49
CA THR A 93 17.20 -13.65 -4.71
C THR A 93 18.58 -12.99 -4.57
N LEU A 94 18.66 -11.76 -4.03
CA LEU A 94 19.93 -11.09 -3.76
C LEU A 94 20.58 -11.54 -2.44
N HIS A 95 19.90 -12.41 -1.67
CA HIS A 95 20.39 -12.96 -0.41
C HIS A 95 20.76 -11.92 0.66
N LEU A 96 20.13 -10.71 0.64
CA LEU A 96 20.33 -9.74 1.72
C LEU A 96 19.66 -10.17 3.02
N GLY A 97 18.66 -11.05 2.93
CA GLY A 97 17.83 -11.49 4.05
C GLY A 97 16.93 -10.37 4.57
N TYR A 98 15.90 -10.73 5.32
CA TYR A 98 14.83 -9.81 5.76
C TYR A 98 15.33 -8.62 6.58
N THR A 99 16.37 -8.79 7.37
CA THR A 99 17.00 -7.68 8.12
C THR A 99 17.69 -6.69 7.19
N GLY A 100 18.52 -7.19 6.27
CA GLY A 100 19.25 -6.36 5.32
C GLY A 100 18.34 -5.64 4.35
N GLY A 101 17.35 -6.35 3.80
CA GLY A 101 16.34 -5.78 2.91
C GLY A 101 15.48 -4.73 3.61
N SER A 102 15.01 -4.99 4.84
CA SER A 102 14.27 -3.99 5.63
C SER A 102 15.08 -2.71 5.85
N ILE A 103 16.37 -2.82 6.20
CA ILE A 103 17.25 -1.63 6.38
C ILE A 103 17.40 -0.87 5.06
N LEU A 104 17.67 -1.56 3.96
CA LEU A 104 17.83 -0.95 2.64
C LEU A 104 16.58 -0.19 2.22
N LEU A 105 15.41 -0.84 2.34
CA LEU A 105 14.12 -0.26 1.97
C LEU A 105 13.72 0.89 2.89
N PHE A 106 14.02 0.79 4.18
CA PHE A 106 13.81 1.88 5.13
C PHE A 106 14.66 3.12 4.78
N VAL A 107 15.95 2.93 4.47
CA VAL A 107 16.83 4.02 4.03
C VAL A 107 16.29 4.65 2.74
N GLY A 108 15.81 3.84 1.77
CA GLY A 108 15.19 4.34 0.54
C GLY A 108 13.94 5.18 0.81
N LEU A 109 13.05 4.71 1.71
CA LEU A 109 11.86 5.45 2.12
C LEU A 109 12.21 6.78 2.78
N ILE A 110 13.09 6.77 3.79
CA ILE A 110 13.48 7.99 4.51
C ILE A 110 14.18 8.98 3.56
N SER A 111 15.08 8.50 2.70
CA SER A 111 15.72 9.35 1.69
C SER A 111 14.71 10.01 0.77
N THR A 112 13.70 9.26 0.30
CA THR A 112 12.62 9.80 -0.54
C THR A 112 11.81 10.87 0.19
N LEU A 113 11.41 10.63 1.44
CA LEU A 113 10.67 11.59 2.25
C LEU A 113 11.49 12.86 2.54
N LEU A 114 12.80 12.73 2.83
CA LEU A 114 13.68 13.87 3.06
C LEU A 114 13.86 14.71 1.78
N LEU A 115 14.05 14.08 0.63
CA LEU A 115 14.14 14.77 -0.67
C LEU A 115 12.82 15.46 -1.01
N TRP A 116 11.67 14.81 -0.77
CA TRP A 116 10.37 15.42 -0.92
C TRP A 116 10.22 16.65 -0.03
N LYS A 117 10.50 16.52 1.28
CA LYS A 117 10.43 17.63 2.22
C LYS A 117 11.38 18.78 1.84
N LYS A 118 12.59 18.48 1.40
CA LYS A 118 13.57 19.49 0.93
C LYS A 118 13.03 20.29 -0.26
N LYS A 119 12.42 19.61 -1.24
CA LYS A 119 11.94 20.21 -2.49
C LYS A 119 10.62 20.94 -2.34
N HIS A 120 9.65 20.37 -1.65
CA HIS A 120 8.28 20.89 -1.54
C HIS A 120 7.97 21.55 -0.19
N LYS A 121 8.92 21.54 0.77
CA LYS A 121 8.81 22.14 2.11
C LYS A 121 7.76 21.47 3.03
N ASP A 122 7.00 20.52 2.52
CA ASP A 122 5.99 19.74 3.27
C ASP A 122 6.00 18.26 2.84
N LEU A 123 5.33 17.42 3.64
CA LEU A 123 5.06 16.02 3.34
C LEU A 123 3.55 15.75 3.26
N LYS A 124 2.75 16.80 2.97
CA LYS A 124 1.29 16.67 2.87
C LYS A 124 0.92 15.82 1.66
N VAL A 125 0.15 14.78 1.94
CA VAL A 125 -0.30 13.80 0.93
C VAL A 125 -1.65 14.17 0.32
N TYR A 126 -2.31 15.20 0.84
CA TYR A 126 -3.59 15.70 0.34
C TYR A 126 -3.70 17.22 0.55
N PRO A 127 -4.08 17.98 -0.45
CA PRO A 127 -4.19 17.63 -1.87
C PRO A 127 -2.83 17.54 -2.59
N ILE A 128 -2.74 16.73 -3.63
CA ILE A 128 -1.60 16.71 -4.57
C ILE A 128 -2.12 17.10 -5.96
N SER A 129 -1.61 18.20 -6.48
CA SER A 129 -1.98 18.74 -7.82
C SER A 129 -0.82 18.74 -8.81
N SER A 130 0.43 18.81 -8.34
CA SER A 130 1.60 18.87 -9.22
C SER A 130 2.16 17.48 -9.52
N ARG A 131 2.51 17.24 -10.80
CA ARG A 131 3.11 15.98 -11.25
C ARG A 131 4.40 15.62 -10.50
N ASN A 132 5.22 16.62 -10.18
CA ASN A 132 6.48 16.40 -9.48
C ASN A 132 6.24 15.91 -8.03
N LYS A 133 5.30 16.53 -7.29
CA LYS A 133 4.94 16.09 -5.94
C LYS A 133 4.30 14.70 -5.95
N GLU A 134 3.52 14.40 -6.99
CA GLU A 134 2.91 13.10 -7.20
C GLU A 134 3.94 11.98 -7.44
N LEU A 135 5.05 12.27 -8.14
CA LEU A 135 6.15 11.30 -8.30
C LEU A 135 6.81 10.95 -6.96
N TYR A 136 7.12 11.94 -6.11
CA TYR A 136 7.64 11.66 -4.77
C TYR A 136 6.67 10.83 -3.94
N TYR A 137 5.37 11.10 -4.04
CA TYR A 137 4.32 10.34 -3.38
C TYR A 137 4.34 8.86 -3.81
N TRP A 138 4.35 8.58 -5.12
CA TRP A 138 4.36 7.21 -5.61
C TRP A 138 5.64 6.44 -5.30
N ILE A 139 6.80 7.11 -5.34
CA ILE A 139 8.08 6.51 -4.95
C ILE A 139 8.08 6.19 -3.45
N ALA A 140 7.60 7.10 -2.60
CA ALA A 140 7.49 6.86 -1.17
C ALA A 140 6.52 5.70 -0.85
N ILE A 141 5.38 5.62 -1.56
CA ILE A 141 4.44 4.50 -1.45
C ILE A 141 5.10 3.18 -1.83
N LEU A 142 5.85 3.15 -2.94
CA LEU A 142 6.52 1.94 -3.39
C LEU A 142 7.54 1.44 -2.34
N PHE A 143 8.43 2.32 -1.85
CA PHE A 143 9.36 1.95 -0.78
C PHE A 143 8.63 1.52 0.50
N SER A 144 7.55 2.21 0.89
CA SER A 144 6.75 1.85 2.06
C SER A 144 6.10 0.47 1.90
N ASN A 145 5.58 0.15 0.71
CA ASN A 145 4.97 -1.14 0.45
C ASN A 145 6.02 -2.27 0.44
N SER A 146 7.18 -2.07 -0.20
CA SER A 146 8.26 -3.04 -0.18
C SER A 146 8.81 -3.28 1.23
N LEU A 147 9.07 -2.20 1.98
CA LEU A 147 9.49 -2.28 3.38
C LEU A 147 8.47 -3.05 4.25
N GLY A 148 7.18 -2.85 3.99
CA GLY A 148 6.14 -3.51 4.77
C GLY A 148 6.10 -5.02 4.56
N THR A 149 6.40 -5.53 3.36
CA THR A 149 6.57 -6.97 3.12
C THR A 149 7.80 -7.48 3.86
N ALA A 150 8.98 -6.89 3.62
CA ALA A 150 10.22 -7.29 4.30
C ALA A 150 10.06 -7.31 5.83
N PHE A 151 9.35 -6.33 6.38
CA PHE A 151 9.09 -6.27 7.83
C PHE A 151 8.07 -7.32 8.28
N GLY A 152 7.05 -7.63 7.49
CA GLY A 152 6.09 -8.71 7.76
C GLY A 152 6.80 -10.06 7.82
N ASP A 153 7.62 -10.37 6.83
CA ASP A 153 8.44 -11.58 6.76
C ASP A 153 9.47 -11.63 7.89
N TYR A 154 10.08 -10.50 8.24
CA TYR A 154 10.98 -10.41 9.38
C TYR A 154 10.29 -10.83 10.70
N LEU A 155 9.03 -10.39 10.91
CA LEU A 155 8.27 -10.79 12.09
C LEU A 155 8.00 -12.31 12.14
N SER A 156 7.73 -12.92 10.98
CA SER A 156 7.40 -14.33 10.88
C SER A 156 8.64 -15.22 10.84
N ASP A 157 9.60 -14.91 9.97
CA ASP A 157 10.72 -15.82 9.66
C ASP A 157 11.96 -15.58 10.54
N VAL A 158 12.13 -14.36 11.10
CA VAL A 158 13.29 -14.02 11.94
C VAL A 158 12.91 -14.00 13.43
N ILE A 159 11.82 -13.28 13.79
CA ILE A 159 11.33 -13.23 15.17
C ILE A 159 10.60 -14.52 15.55
N GLY A 160 10.04 -15.25 14.57
CA GLY A 160 9.34 -16.51 14.79
C GLY A 160 7.88 -16.36 15.25
N LEU A 161 7.25 -15.21 14.98
CA LEU A 161 5.82 -15.04 15.24
C LEU A 161 5.00 -15.84 14.23
N SER A 162 3.89 -16.45 14.67
CA SER A 162 2.92 -16.97 13.72
C SER A 162 2.33 -15.83 12.89
N TYR A 163 1.84 -16.13 11.67
CA TYR A 163 1.23 -15.12 10.80
C TYR A 163 0.11 -14.33 11.48
N LEU A 164 -0.73 -15.02 12.28
CA LEU A 164 -1.77 -14.36 13.07
C LEU A 164 -1.17 -13.42 14.13
N GLN A 165 -0.11 -13.84 14.83
CA GLN A 165 0.56 -12.98 15.82
C GLN A 165 1.19 -11.76 15.14
N GLY A 166 1.86 -11.93 14.00
CA GLY A 166 2.39 -10.83 13.19
C GLY A 166 1.30 -9.83 12.78
N ALA A 167 0.15 -10.35 12.29
CA ALA A 167 -1.00 -9.52 11.95
C ALA A 167 -1.57 -8.77 13.17
N LEU A 168 -1.68 -9.42 14.33
CA LEU A 168 -2.16 -8.79 15.57
C LEU A 168 -1.20 -7.70 16.08
N VAL A 169 0.12 -7.95 16.03
CA VAL A 169 1.13 -6.96 16.44
C VAL A 169 1.05 -5.71 15.54
N THR A 170 0.99 -5.90 14.23
CA THR A 170 0.91 -4.78 13.28
C THR A 170 -0.44 -4.07 13.34
N ALA A 171 -1.55 -4.80 13.57
CA ALA A 171 -2.86 -4.21 13.85
C ALA A 171 -2.84 -3.35 15.13
N LEU A 172 -2.20 -3.83 16.20
CA LEU A 172 -2.06 -3.09 17.46
C LEU A 172 -1.31 -1.77 17.24
N ILE A 173 -0.24 -1.77 16.43
CA ILE A 173 0.48 -0.54 16.10
C ILE A 173 -0.45 0.46 15.38
N ILE A 174 -1.27 -0.01 14.42
CA ILE A 174 -2.25 0.85 13.74
C ILE A 174 -3.26 1.41 14.74
N VAL A 175 -3.78 0.60 15.64
CA VAL A 175 -4.71 1.04 16.70
C VAL A 175 -4.05 2.11 17.58
N VAL A 176 -2.79 1.93 17.97
CA VAL A 176 -2.05 2.94 18.75
C VAL A 176 -1.93 4.24 17.96
N VAL A 177 -1.62 4.20 16.66
CA VAL A 177 -1.57 5.42 15.83
C VAL A 177 -2.93 6.12 15.77
N VAL A 178 -4.03 5.36 15.67
CA VAL A 178 -5.40 5.89 15.71
C VAL A 178 -5.71 6.54 17.06
N LEU A 179 -5.36 5.89 18.18
CA LEU A 179 -5.54 6.46 19.52
C LEU A 179 -4.72 7.74 19.68
N VAL A 180 -3.46 7.74 19.24
CA VAL A 180 -2.61 8.93 19.26
C VAL A 180 -3.23 10.07 18.45
N HIS A 181 -3.88 9.80 17.32
CA HIS A 181 -4.60 10.81 16.53
C HIS A 181 -5.73 11.47 17.32
N TYR A 182 -6.51 10.70 18.09
CA TYR A 182 -7.65 11.24 18.85
C TYR A 182 -7.25 11.90 20.18
N PHE A 183 -6.21 11.41 20.84
CA PHE A 183 -5.84 11.84 22.19
C PHE A 183 -4.65 12.79 22.25
N THR A 184 -3.98 13.08 21.12
CA THR A 184 -2.81 13.97 21.11
C THR A 184 -2.90 15.02 20.01
N LYS A 185 -2.00 16.00 20.04
CA LYS A 185 -1.86 17.07 19.03
C LYS A 185 -0.70 16.79 18.07
N ILE A 186 -0.31 15.54 17.88
CA ILE A 186 0.78 15.19 16.97
C ILE A 186 0.36 15.52 15.52
N ASN A 187 1.32 15.96 14.72
CA ASN A 187 1.10 16.37 13.34
C ASN A 187 0.46 15.25 12.51
N GLU A 188 -0.70 15.53 11.91
CA GLU A 188 -1.49 14.58 11.12
C GLU A 188 -0.71 13.97 9.94
N VAL A 189 0.26 14.69 9.37
CA VAL A 189 1.11 14.18 8.30
C VAL A 189 2.03 13.06 8.80
N VAL A 190 2.55 13.19 10.02
CA VAL A 190 3.37 12.14 10.65
C VAL A 190 2.51 10.92 10.94
N LEU A 191 1.33 11.12 11.53
CA LEU A 191 0.39 10.03 11.83
C LEU A 191 -0.08 9.32 10.56
N PHE A 192 -0.34 10.08 9.48
CA PHE A 192 -0.65 9.47 8.18
C PHE A 192 0.46 8.54 7.71
N TRP A 193 1.72 9.01 7.69
CA TRP A 193 2.83 8.19 7.21
C TRP A 193 3.07 6.98 8.11
N LEU A 194 2.94 7.11 9.43
CA LEU A 194 3.02 5.96 10.33
C LEU A 194 1.91 4.94 10.05
N ALA A 195 0.64 5.37 9.99
CA ALA A 195 -0.47 4.47 9.66
C ALA A 195 -0.28 3.83 8.27
N PHE A 196 0.15 4.62 7.28
CA PHE A 196 0.35 4.15 5.91
C PHE A 196 1.45 3.09 5.81
N ILE A 197 2.57 3.29 6.51
CA ILE A 197 3.69 2.34 6.57
C ILE A 197 3.23 1.04 7.24
N PHE A 198 2.56 1.11 8.39
CA PHE A 198 2.19 -0.08 9.15
C PHE A 198 0.97 -0.83 8.63
N THR A 199 0.13 -0.24 7.77
CA THR A 199 -0.92 -1.01 7.08
C THR A 199 -0.36 -2.04 6.12
N ARG A 200 0.87 -1.89 5.63
CA ARG A 200 1.45 -2.84 4.66
C ARG A 200 1.95 -4.13 5.33
N PRO A 201 2.76 -4.10 6.43
CA PRO A 201 3.10 -5.32 7.16
C PRO A 201 1.85 -6.04 7.69
N PHE A 202 0.81 -5.29 8.11
CA PHE A 202 -0.46 -5.93 8.45
C PHE A 202 -1.05 -6.69 7.27
N GLY A 203 -1.12 -6.08 6.08
CA GLY A 203 -1.63 -6.74 4.87
C GLY A 203 -0.80 -7.94 4.45
N ALA A 204 0.53 -7.90 4.62
CA ALA A 204 1.44 -9.01 4.35
C ALA A 204 1.17 -10.19 5.30
N THR A 205 1.32 -9.97 6.61
CA THR A 205 1.11 -11.03 7.61
C THR A 205 -0.33 -11.56 7.62
N PHE A 206 -1.33 -10.73 7.34
CA PHE A 206 -2.72 -11.16 7.20
C PHE A 206 -2.95 -11.93 5.90
N GLY A 207 -2.32 -11.54 4.80
CA GLY A 207 -2.33 -12.28 3.54
C GLY A 207 -1.73 -13.68 3.71
N ASP A 208 -0.58 -13.77 4.37
CA ASP A 208 0.06 -15.03 4.73
C ASP A 208 -0.80 -15.87 5.67
N PHE A 209 -1.42 -15.26 6.68
CA PHE A 209 -2.37 -15.96 7.54
C PHE A 209 -3.51 -16.61 6.74
N LEU A 210 -4.02 -15.93 5.71
CA LEU A 210 -5.06 -16.50 4.85
C LEU A 210 -4.54 -17.64 3.96
N THR A 211 -3.33 -17.55 3.45
CA THR A 211 -2.85 -18.39 2.33
C THR A 211 -1.92 -19.52 2.71
N LYS A 212 -1.12 -19.34 3.77
CA LYS A 212 -0.11 -20.34 4.16
C LYS A 212 -0.74 -21.55 4.87
N PRO A 213 -0.04 -22.72 4.88
CA PRO A 213 -0.56 -23.97 5.44
C PRO A 213 -0.91 -23.86 6.93
N ILE A 214 -1.89 -24.65 7.38
CA ILE A 214 -2.31 -24.75 8.78
C ILE A 214 -1.13 -25.13 9.69
N THR A 215 -0.22 -25.98 9.20
CA THR A 215 1.00 -26.39 9.92
C THR A 215 1.95 -25.23 10.25
N LYS A 216 1.83 -24.10 9.52
CA LYS A 216 2.56 -22.84 9.75
C LYS A 216 1.70 -21.77 10.41
N GLY A 217 0.49 -22.11 10.88
CA GLY A 217 -0.43 -21.18 11.52
C GLY A 217 -1.28 -20.35 10.56
N GLY A 218 -1.39 -20.74 9.29
CA GLY A 218 -2.29 -20.15 8.30
C GLY A 218 -3.64 -20.85 8.21
N LEU A 219 -4.52 -20.35 7.33
CA LEU A 219 -5.85 -20.91 7.05
C LEU A 219 -5.90 -21.82 5.81
N ASP A 220 -4.80 -21.92 5.08
CA ASP A 220 -4.66 -22.76 3.87
C ASP A 220 -5.71 -22.51 2.77
N LEU A 221 -6.17 -21.26 2.62
CA LEU A 221 -7.11 -20.89 1.55
C LEU A 221 -6.48 -20.91 0.16
N GLY A 222 -5.15 -20.88 0.10
CA GLY A 222 -4.37 -20.73 -1.12
C GLY A 222 -4.38 -19.30 -1.70
N THR A 223 -3.31 -18.97 -2.39
CA THR A 223 -3.06 -17.61 -2.90
C THR A 223 -4.09 -17.16 -3.94
N LEU A 224 -4.53 -18.05 -4.84
CA LEU A 224 -5.53 -17.72 -5.86
C LEU A 224 -6.89 -17.37 -5.23
N ASN A 225 -7.40 -18.21 -4.33
CA ASN A 225 -8.72 -17.99 -3.72
C ASN A 225 -8.73 -16.71 -2.87
N ALA A 226 -7.69 -16.50 -2.05
CA ALA A 226 -7.55 -15.29 -1.25
C ALA A 226 -7.47 -14.03 -2.13
N SER A 227 -6.72 -14.10 -3.24
CA SER A 227 -6.63 -13.00 -4.21
C SER A 227 -7.96 -12.68 -4.89
N ILE A 228 -8.72 -13.71 -5.29
CA ILE A 228 -10.05 -13.51 -5.90
C ILE A 228 -11.00 -12.84 -4.91
N VAL A 229 -11.05 -13.29 -3.66
CA VAL A 229 -11.91 -12.69 -2.64
C VAL A 229 -11.50 -11.23 -2.38
N ALA A 230 -10.20 -10.96 -2.18
CA ALA A 230 -9.70 -9.62 -1.97
C ALA A 230 -9.98 -8.71 -3.18
N LEU A 231 -9.86 -9.24 -4.43
CA LEU A 231 -10.17 -8.51 -5.66
C LEU A 231 -11.64 -8.14 -5.74
N ILE A 232 -12.54 -9.07 -5.42
CA ILE A 232 -13.99 -8.78 -5.40
C ILE A 232 -14.29 -7.67 -4.39
N VAL A 233 -13.74 -7.77 -3.18
CA VAL A 233 -13.95 -6.77 -2.12
C VAL A 233 -13.41 -5.41 -2.54
N ILE A 234 -12.19 -5.32 -3.07
CA ILE A 234 -11.62 -4.03 -3.45
C ILE A 234 -12.38 -3.39 -4.63
N VAL A 235 -12.84 -4.18 -5.61
CA VAL A 235 -13.66 -3.67 -6.73
C VAL A 235 -14.98 -3.10 -6.21
N MET A 236 -15.67 -3.77 -5.26
CA MET A 236 -16.88 -3.24 -4.64
C MET A 236 -16.61 -1.92 -3.89
N LEU A 237 -15.52 -1.85 -3.13
CA LEU A 237 -15.15 -0.64 -2.39
C LEU A 237 -14.79 0.52 -3.34
N ILE A 238 -14.09 0.26 -4.45
CA ILE A 238 -13.80 1.26 -5.49
C ILE A 238 -15.11 1.77 -6.11
N TYR A 239 -16.07 0.90 -6.37
CA TYR A 239 -17.38 1.30 -6.91
C TYR A 239 -18.15 2.21 -5.92
N ILE A 240 -18.12 1.88 -4.63
CA ILE A 240 -18.70 2.73 -3.57
C ILE A 240 -18.02 4.10 -3.52
N GLU A 241 -16.70 4.13 -3.54
CA GLU A 241 -15.90 5.37 -3.56
C GLU A 241 -16.24 6.22 -4.78
N HIS A 242 -16.28 5.62 -5.97
CA HIS A 242 -16.65 6.30 -7.21
C HIS A 242 -18.04 6.93 -7.14
N THR A 243 -19.02 6.19 -6.63
CA THR A 243 -20.41 6.66 -6.50
C THR A 243 -20.50 7.84 -5.51
N ARG A 244 -19.77 7.77 -4.38
CA ARG A 244 -19.70 8.86 -3.41
C ARG A 244 -19.02 10.09 -3.99
N HIS A 245 -17.91 9.92 -4.70
CA HIS A 245 -17.18 10.99 -5.34
C HIS A 245 -18.04 11.75 -6.35
N ASN A 246 -18.76 11.03 -7.21
CA ASN A 246 -19.65 11.63 -8.21
C ASN A 246 -20.83 12.38 -7.59
N LYS A 247 -21.43 11.86 -6.51
CA LYS A 247 -22.50 12.57 -5.76
C LYS A 247 -21.97 13.88 -5.18
N HIS A 248 -20.74 13.87 -4.63
CA HIS A 248 -20.13 15.07 -4.06
C HIS A 248 -19.92 16.16 -5.13
N ILE A 249 -19.40 15.79 -6.31
CA ILE A 249 -19.21 16.72 -7.43
C ILE A 249 -20.56 17.31 -7.86
N LYS A 250 -21.60 16.46 -8.03
CA LYS A 250 -22.93 16.91 -8.46
C LYS A 250 -23.56 17.88 -7.46
N ASN A 251 -23.44 17.64 -6.17
CA ASN A 251 -23.97 18.52 -5.14
C ASN A 251 -23.22 19.87 -5.09
N SER A 252 -21.91 19.86 -5.30
CA SER A 252 -21.13 21.11 -5.35
C SER A 252 -21.46 21.98 -6.59
N SER A 253 -21.87 21.36 -7.71
CA SER A 253 -22.27 22.09 -8.93
C SER A 253 -23.71 22.65 -8.90
N ILE A 254 -24.55 22.22 -7.96
CA ILE A 254 -25.94 22.71 -7.80
C ILE A 254 -25.96 23.95 -6.87
N ASN A 255 -24.95 24.08 -6.01
CA ASN A 255 -24.88 25.17 -5.00
C ASN A 255 -24.03 26.37 -5.47
N VAL A 256 -23.66 26.43 -6.74
CA VAL A 256 -23.02 27.54 -7.44
C VAL A 256 -23.95 28.12 -8.48
#